data_161c78c831946523af604a126403cd12
#
_entry.id   161c78c831946523af604a126403cd12
#
_cell.length_a   1.000
_cell.length_b   1.000
_cell.length_c   1.000
_cell.angle_alpha   90.00
_cell.angle_beta   90.00
_cell.angle_gamma   90.00
#
_symmetry.space_group_name_H-M   'P 1'
#
loop_
_entity.id
_entity.type
_entity.pdbx_description
1 polymer ?
#
loop_
_entity_poly.entity_id
_entity_poly.type
_entity_poly.pdbx_seq_one_letter_code
_entity_poly.pdbx_strand_id
1 'polypeptide(L)'
;GAALILYFGGKNVLGTGWTVWSIAEFTTFLACFTKLATKSSKAAKLFNAVHKAQVSWKRIQPLMREIPAVPAVSAGRVERLEIRDLTCGYPGDTPLFSGLDLTACRGQIIGVTGPVACGKSTLGKAFLCEQPYGGSIRLDGRELAELSPWERTGLVGYLGHDPELFSGTIRENVLLGDTGDPMDYLRAVCLDGEVAAMTEGLETRVGTGGVRLSGGQAQRLALARTLAHQRPLLILDDPFSALDRATETEIFAHLRRLAADSVVILISHRLYLFPELDQVIWLENGEAKVGTHEELVGNTPDYAAQFDAQRGEQP
;
A
#
# COMPACT_ATOMS: atom_id res chain seq x y z
N GLY A 1 49.63 20.98 -23.46
CA GLY A 1 49.53 21.15 -24.91
C GLY A 1 50.03 22.51 -25.39
N ALA A 2 49.46 23.63 -24.91
CA ALA A 2 49.78 24.98 -25.37
C ALA A 2 51.30 25.33 -25.16
N ALA A 3 51.89 25.01 -24.02
CA ALA A 3 53.29 25.27 -23.74
C ALA A 3 54.24 24.54 -24.71
N LEU A 4 53.93 23.28 -25.08
CA LEU A 4 54.71 22.52 -26.06
C LEU A 4 54.65 23.16 -27.43
N ILE A 5 53.47 23.63 -27.84
CA ILE A 5 53.27 24.27 -29.15
C ILE A 5 54.01 25.61 -29.21
N LEU A 6 53.97 26.40 -28.16
CA LEU A 6 54.75 27.64 -28.07
C LEU A 6 56.25 27.38 -28.11
N TYR A 7 56.72 26.37 -27.41
CA TYR A 7 58.16 26.02 -27.40
C TYR A 7 58.64 25.49 -28.73
N PHE A 8 58.00 24.48 -29.32
CA PHE A 8 58.47 23.89 -30.58
C PHE A 8 58.14 24.77 -31.79
N GLY A 9 56.97 25.44 -31.78
CA GLY A 9 56.61 26.37 -32.81
C GLY A 9 57.50 27.60 -32.84
N GLY A 10 57.89 28.12 -31.65
CA GLY A 10 58.87 29.19 -31.53
C GLY A 10 60.21 28.81 -32.06
N LYS A 11 60.71 27.58 -31.78
CA LYS A 11 61.97 27.06 -32.41
C LYS A 11 61.89 27.00 -33.91
N ASN A 12 60.76 26.60 -34.49
CA ASN A 12 60.58 26.57 -35.95
C ASN A 12 60.60 27.98 -36.56
N VAL A 13 60.04 28.99 -35.89
CA VAL A 13 60.09 30.40 -36.35
C VAL A 13 61.50 30.97 -36.26
N LEU A 14 62.25 30.59 -35.21
CA LEU A 14 63.67 30.99 -35.06
C LEU A 14 64.65 30.21 -35.93
N GLY A 15 64.18 29.27 -36.74
CA GLY A 15 65.03 28.44 -37.60
C GLY A 15 65.87 27.39 -36.88
N THR A 16 65.60 27.14 -35.57
CA THR A 16 66.32 26.17 -34.75
C THR A 16 65.52 24.86 -34.50
N GLY A 17 64.33 24.76 -35.10
CA GLY A 17 63.45 23.59 -35.07
C GLY A 17 63.65 22.65 -36.26
N TRP A 18 62.77 21.68 -36.42
CA TRP A 18 62.80 20.71 -37.51
C TRP A 18 62.22 21.22 -38.87
N THR A 19 61.51 22.37 -38.85
CA THR A 19 60.94 23.04 -40.03
C THR A 19 60.99 24.55 -39.81
N VAL A 20 61.28 25.30 -40.88
CA VAL A 20 61.25 26.80 -40.78
C VAL A 20 59.83 27.28 -41.06
N TRP A 21 59.28 28.03 -40.12
CA TRP A 21 57.95 28.66 -40.21
C TRP A 21 58.05 30.18 -40.25
N SER A 22 57.18 30.76 -41.05
CA SER A 22 56.93 32.20 -40.91
C SER A 22 56.09 32.50 -39.66
N ILE A 23 56.13 33.73 -39.18
CA ILE A 23 55.28 34.15 -38.06
C ILE A 23 53.80 34.01 -38.40
N ALA A 24 53.36 34.22 -39.64
CA ALA A 24 52.01 34.05 -40.09
C ALA A 24 51.53 32.58 -40.04
N GLU A 25 52.38 31.65 -40.46
CA GLU A 25 52.08 30.20 -40.36
C GLU A 25 51.96 29.74 -38.93
N PHE A 26 52.86 30.21 -38.02
CA PHE A 26 52.79 29.87 -36.64
C PHE A 26 51.53 30.42 -35.95
N THR A 27 51.17 31.68 -36.19
CA THR A 27 49.95 32.28 -35.63
C THR A 27 48.68 31.59 -36.15
N THR A 28 48.66 31.21 -37.43
CA THR A 28 47.56 30.46 -38.02
C THR A 28 47.41 29.06 -37.35
N PHE A 29 48.54 28.36 -37.19
CA PHE A 29 48.58 27.07 -36.52
C PHE A 29 48.07 27.17 -35.09
N LEU A 30 48.58 28.17 -34.32
CA LEU A 30 48.16 28.42 -32.94
C LEU A 30 46.65 28.72 -32.84
N ALA A 31 46.12 29.53 -33.73
CA ALA A 31 44.70 29.82 -33.81
C ALA A 31 43.85 28.57 -34.11
N CYS A 32 44.29 27.74 -35.04
CA CYS A 32 43.62 26.47 -35.35
C CYS A 32 43.66 25.50 -34.19
N PHE A 33 44.83 25.40 -33.50
CA PHE A 33 44.97 24.53 -32.32
C PHE A 33 44.06 24.98 -31.17
N THR A 34 43.99 26.27 -30.87
CA THR A 34 43.12 26.80 -29.79
C THR A 34 41.66 26.58 -30.10
N LYS A 35 41.24 26.76 -31.37
CA LYS A 35 39.89 26.42 -31.82
C LYS A 35 39.57 24.93 -31.68
N LEU A 36 40.52 24.07 -32.05
CA LEU A 36 40.35 22.62 -31.96
C LEU A 36 40.23 22.19 -30.45
N ALA A 37 41.13 22.70 -29.60
CA ALA A 37 41.14 22.40 -28.17
C ALA A 37 39.81 22.81 -27.49
N THR A 38 39.29 24.01 -27.81
CA THR A 38 38.01 24.48 -27.26
C THR A 38 36.84 23.66 -27.78
N LYS A 39 36.81 23.27 -29.05
CA LYS A 39 35.77 22.42 -29.61
C LYS A 39 35.82 20.99 -29.02
N SER A 40 37.03 20.43 -28.85
CA SER A 40 37.25 19.12 -28.23
C SER A 40 36.74 19.11 -26.77
N SER A 41 37.03 20.17 -25.99
CA SER A 41 36.52 20.32 -24.63
C SER A 41 35.00 20.39 -24.57
N LYS A 42 34.35 21.10 -25.52
CA LYS A 42 32.88 21.13 -25.65
C LYS A 42 32.30 19.77 -26.00
N ALA A 43 32.94 19.02 -26.90
CA ALA A 43 32.52 17.67 -27.25
C ALA A 43 32.59 16.71 -26.06
N ALA A 44 33.65 16.78 -25.26
CA ALA A 44 33.75 15.99 -24.00
C ALA A 44 32.63 16.31 -23.01
N LYS A 45 32.27 17.60 -22.86
CA LYS A 45 31.12 18.01 -22.00
C LYS A 45 29.80 17.47 -22.52
N LEU A 46 29.59 17.47 -23.85
CA LEU A 46 28.40 16.90 -24.48
C LEU A 46 28.31 15.39 -24.22
N PHE A 47 29.44 14.68 -24.38
CA PHE A 47 29.49 13.24 -24.11
C PHE A 47 29.08 12.91 -22.67
N ASN A 48 29.62 13.68 -21.69
CA ASN A 48 29.25 13.52 -20.30
C ASN A 48 27.76 13.82 -20.04
N ALA A 49 27.20 14.82 -20.71
CA ALA A 49 25.78 15.16 -20.61
C ALA A 49 24.89 14.04 -21.15
N VAL A 50 25.25 13.48 -22.32
CA VAL A 50 24.54 12.34 -22.91
C VAL A 50 24.62 11.11 -22.00
N HIS A 51 25.79 10.81 -21.43
CA HIS A 51 25.94 9.70 -20.51
C HIS A 51 25.07 9.86 -19.23
N LYS A 52 25.05 11.05 -18.65
CA LYS A 52 24.16 11.35 -17.52
C LYS A 52 22.69 11.19 -17.91
N ALA A 53 22.30 11.67 -19.07
CA ALA A 53 20.94 11.52 -19.59
C ALA A 53 20.55 10.05 -19.78
N GLN A 54 21.45 9.20 -20.30
CA GLN A 54 21.22 7.77 -20.43
C GLN A 54 21.03 7.06 -19.07
N VAL A 55 21.83 7.42 -18.07
CA VAL A 55 21.67 6.88 -16.71
C VAL A 55 20.35 7.28 -16.11
N SER A 56 19.96 8.56 -16.25
CA SER A 56 18.67 9.04 -15.78
C SER A 56 17.50 8.37 -16.52
N TRP A 57 17.61 8.21 -17.84
CA TRP A 57 16.62 7.52 -18.66
C TRP A 57 16.39 6.07 -18.22
N LYS A 58 17.48 5.31 -17.98
CA LYS A 58 17.37 3.93 -17.47
C LYS A 58 16.64 3.83 -16.14
N ARG A 59 16.69 4.88 -15.29
CA ARG A 59 15.95 4.93 -14.03
C ARG A 59 14.49 5.27 -14.22
N ILE A 60 14.16 6.10 -15.18
CA ILE A 60 12.80 6.59 -15.45
C ILE A 60 12.03 5.61 -16.34
N GLN A 61 12.69 4.97 -17.30
CA GLN A 61 12.06 4.08 -18.26
C GLN A 61 11.16 2.99 -17.67
N PRO A 62 11.51 2.32 -16.54
CA PRO A 62 10.61 1.35 -15.91
C PRO A 62 9.31 1.98 -15.36
N LEU A 63 9.37 3.28 -14.98
CA LEU A 63 8.22 4.03 -14.45
C LEU A 63 7.33 4.61 -15.57
N MET A 64 7.82 4.65 -16.81
CA MET A 64 7.10 5.14 -18.00
C MET A 64 6.44 4.01 -18.81
N ARG A 65 6.37 2.80 -18.26
CA ARG A 65 5.59 1.74 -18.90
C ARG A 65 4.14 2.21 -19.00
N GLU A 66 3.56 2.14 -20.19
CA GLU A 66 2.13 2.30 -20.36
C GLU A 66 1.44 1.33 -19.40
N ILE A 67 0.64 1.88 -18.51
CA ILE A 67 -0.26 1.07 -17.69
C ILE A 67 -1.24 0.47 -18.70
N PRO A 68 -1.24 -0.86 -18.91
CA PRO A 68 -2.23 -1.46 -19.79
C PRO A 68 -3.60 -0.98 -19.34
N ALA A 69 -4.48 -0.64 -20.29
CA ALA A 69 -5.84 -0.23 -19.99
C ALA A 69 -6.41 -1.26 -19.02
N VAL A 70 -6.66 -0.81 -17.78
CA VAL A 70 -7.22 -1.68 -16.74
C VAL A 70 -8.58 -2.08 -17.25
N PRO A 71 -8.85 -3.38 -17.51
CA PRO A 71 -10.19 -3.78 -17.84
C PRO A 71 -11.08 -3.33 -16.68
N ALA A 72 -12.24 -2.74 -16.99
CA ALA A 72 -13.22 -2.43 -15.98
C ALA A 72 -13.58 -3.75 -15.27
N VAL A 73 -12.95 -3.98 -14.12
CA VAL A 73 -13.25 -5.15 -13.30
C VAL A 73 -14.55 -4.83 -12.61
N SER A 74 -15.66 -5.36 -13.16
CA SER A 74 -16.91 -5.38 -12.40
C SER A 74 -16.61 -6.15 -11.11
N ALA A 75 -16.90 -5.55 -9.97
CA ALA A 75 -16.87 -6.25 -8.70
C ALA A 75 -17.78 -7.48 -8.84
N GLY A 76 -17.18 -8.66 -9.03
CA GLY A 76 -17.91 -9.91 -9.12
C GLY A 76 -18.62 -10.12 -7.78
N ARG A 77 -19.79 -10.76 -7.78
CA ARG A 77 -20.33 -11.31 -6.54
C ARG A 77 -19.48 -12.51 -6.13
N VAL A 78 -19.19 -12.61 -4.85
CA VAL A 78 -18.56 -13.78 -4.25
C VAL A 78 -19.51 -14.27 -3.16
N GLU A 79 -19.99 -15.50 -3.32
CA GLU A 79 -20.91 -16.12 -2.37
C GLU A 79 -20.18 -16.87 -1.26
N ARG A 80 -18.95 -17.33 -1.53
CA ARG A 80 -18.22 -18.18 -0.60
C ARG A 80 -16.71 -17.97 -0.63
N LEU A 81 -16.13 -17.82 0.56
CA LEU A 81 -14.70 -17.92 0.84
C LEU A 81 -14.41 -19.30 1.43
N GLU A 82 -13.44 -20.01 0.86
CA GLU A 82 -12.91 -21.26 1.40
C GLU A 82 -11.41 -21.14 1.63
N ILE A 83 -10.97 -21.45 2.82
CA ILE A 83 -9.55 -21.53 3.20
C ILE A 83 -9.31 -22.98 3.62
N ARG A 84 -8.22 -23.60 3.12
CA ARG A 84 -7.85 -24.97 3.45
C ARG A 84 -6.38 -25.07 3.73
N ASP A 85 -6.03 -25.63 4.89
CA ASP A 85 -4.68 -25.88 5.39
C ASP A 85 -3.74 -24.68 5.18
N LEU A 86 -4.27 -23.47 5.44
CA LEU A 86 -3.51 -22.26 5.20
C LEU A 86 -2.37 -22.14 6.20
N THR A 87 -1.17 -21.93 5.64
CA THR A 87 0.07 -21.74 6.39
C THR A 87 0.69 -20.43 5.96
N CYS A 88 0.97 -19.54 6.93
CA CYS A 88 1.56 -18.23 6.68
C CYS A 88 2.84 -18.04 7.49
N GLY A 89 3.82 -17.37 6.87
CA GLY A 89 5.09 -17.02 7.48
C GLY A 89 5.98 -16.24 6.53
N TYR A 90 7.18 -15.90 6.99
CA TYR A 90 8.15 -15.23 6.13
C TYR A 90 9.03 -16.28 5.42
N PRO A 91 9.50 -15.99 4.19
CA PRO A 91 10.35 -16.93 3.45
C PRO A 91 11.63 -17.28 4.21
N GLY A 92 11.84 -18.58 4.47
CA GLY A 92 13.02 -19.08 5.19
C GLY A 92 12.87 -19.16 6.70
N ASP A 93 11.79 -18.65 7.28
CA ASP A 93 11.50 -18.72 8.70
C ASP A 93 10.48 -19.82 9.03
N THR A 94 10.35 -20.14 10.32
CA THR A 94 9.26 -20.99 10.81
C THR A 94 7.91 -20.30 10.55
N PRO A 95 6.89 -21.02 10.07
CA PRO A 95 5.56 -20.45 9.91
C PRO A 95 5.04 -19.78 11.17
N LEU A 96 4.39 -18.64 11.02
CA LEU A 96 3.74 -17.93 12.13
C LEU A 96 2.50 -18.68 12.61
N PHE A 97 1.80 -19.33 11.69
CA PHE A 97 0.72 -20.28 11.96
C PHE A 97 0.52 -21.23 10.79
N SER A 98 -0.12 -22.35 11.04
CA SER A 98 -0.46 -23.40 10.06
C SER A 98 -1.81 -24.04 10.38
N GLY A 99 -2.37 -24.76 9.40
CA GLY A 99 -3.58 -25.54 9.57
C GLY A 99 -4.85 -24.70 9.71
N LEU A 100 -4.91 -23.49 9.12
CA LEU A 100 -6.14 -22.71 9.13
C LEU A 100 -7.11 -23.24 8.08
N ASP A 101 -8.23 -23.77 8.55
CA ASP A 101 -9.39 -24.16 7.75
C ASP A 101 -10.57 -23.27 8.09
N LEU A 102 -11.18 -22.63 7.09
CA LEU A 102 -12.34 -21.76 7.24
C LEU A 102 -13.25 -21.85 6.02
N THR A 103 -14.53 -21.82 6.26
CA THR A 103 -15.54 -21.54 5.23
C THR A 103 -16.42 -20.40 5.71
N ALA A 104 -16.55 -19.36 4.89
CA ALA A 104 -17.41 -18.22 5.16
C ALA A 104 -18.27 -17.89 3.94
N CYS A 105 -19.49 -17.44 4.19
CA CYS A 105 -20.44 -17.03 3.18
C CYS A 105 -20.63 -15.52 3.17
N ARG A 106 -21.12 -15.00 2.08
CA ARG A 106 -21.48 -13.59 1.94
C ARG A 106 -22.37 -13.12 3.10
N GLY A 107 -22.11 -11.92 3.58
CA GLY A 107 -22.79 -11.31 4.72
C GLY A 107 -22.20 -11.70 6.09
N GLN A 108 -21.26 -12.64 6.15
CA GLN A 108 -20.59 -13.02 7.39
C GLN A 108 -19.41 -12.13 7.72
N ILE A 109 -19.22 -11.87 9.02
CA ILE A 109 -18.07 -11.17 9.58
C ILE A 109 -17.27 -12.14 10.45
N ILE A 110 -16.04 -12.38 10.06
CA ILE A 110 -15.12 -13.29 10.72
C ILE A 110 -14.10 -12.48 11.50
N GLY A 111 -14.04 -12.66 12.82
CA GLY A 111 -13.04 -12.04 13.67
C GLY A 111 -11.70 -12.77 13.59
N VAL A 112 -10.61 -12.03 13.59
CA VAL A 112 -9.26 -12.58 13.72
C VAL A 112 -8.59 -11.95 14.92
N THR A 113 -8.12 -12.75 15.86
CA THR A 113 -7.45 -12.26 17.07
C THR A 113 -6.39 -13.24 17.55
N GLY A 114 -5.64 -12.85 18.58
CA GLY A 114 -4.54 -13.61 19.16
C GLY A 114 -3.47 -12.69 19.75
N PRO A 115 -2.46 -13.23 20.40
CA PRO A 115 -1.35 -12.49 20.97
C PRO A 115 -0.65 -11.56 19.97
N VAL A 116 0.19 -10.66 20.48
CA VAL A 116 1.03 -9.80 19.62
C VAL A 116 2.00 -10.67 18.82
N ALA A 117 2.21 -10.34 17.55
CA ALA A 117 3.11 -11.03 16.62
C ALA A 117 2.72 -12.49 16.24
N CYS A 118 1.49 -12.94 16.48
CA CYS A 118 1.04 -14.28 16.09
C CYS A 118 0.69 -14.43 14.59
N GLY A 119 0.81 -13.37 13.78
CA GLY A 119 0.59 -13.44 12.33
C GLY A 119 -0.73 -12.86 11.81
N LYS A 120 -1.51 -12.11 12.61
CA LYS A 120 -2.79 -11.51 12.19
C LYS A 120 -2.68 -10.65 10.93
N SER A 121 -1.79 -9.66 10.93
CA SER A 121 -1.57 -8.79 9.74
C SER A 121 -0.92 -9.55 8.59
N THR A 122 -0.16 -10.63 8.86
CA THR A 122 0.38 -11.52 7.84
C THR A 122 -0.75 -12.29 7.15
N LEU A 123 -1.75 -12.74 7.89
CA LEU A 123 -2.99 -13.32 7.32
C LEU A 123 -3.70 -12.28 6.41
N GLY A 124 -3.85 -11.05 6.87
CA GLY A 124 -4.40 -9.96 6.04
C GLY A 124 -3.65 -9.78 4.71
N LYS A 125 -2.31 -9.81 4.75
CA LYS A 125 -1.45 -9.71 3.55
C LYS A 125 -1.49 -10.95 2.66
N ALA A 126 -1.78 -12.13 3.21
CA ALA A 126 -1.97 -13.35 2.42
C ALA A 126 -3.17 -13.22 1.47
N PHE A 127 -4.27 -12.58 1.88
CA PHE A 127 -5.42 -12.29 1.00
C PHE A 127 -5.08 -11.32 -0.13
N LEU A 128 -4.04 -10.49 0.02
CA LEU A 128 -3.52 -9.64 -1.04
C LEU A 128 -2.51 -10.36 -1.95
N CYS A 129 -2.09 -11.57 -1.58
CA CYS A 129 -0.97 -12.30 -2.17
C CYS A 129 0.35 -11.49 -2.13
N GLU A 130 0.51 -10.60 -1.14
CA GLU A 130 1.76 -9.86 -0.88
C GLU A 130 2.76 -10.71 -0.10
N GLN A 131 2.26 -11.72 0.62
CA GLN A 131 3.07 -12.73 1.29
C GLN A 131 2.77 -14.10 0.69
N PRO A 132 3.79 -14.93 0.44
CA PRO A 132 3.58 -16.30 0.03
C PRO A 132 2.90 -17.08 1.17
N TYR A 133 1.98 -17.96 0.81
CA TYR A 133 1.30 -18.84 1.75
C TYR A 133 1.30 -20.29 1.22
N GLY A 134 1.19 -21.26 2.12
CA GLY A 134 0.87 -22.64 1.80
C GLY A 134 -0.61 -22.91 1.95
N GLY A 135 -1.10 -24.00 1.38
CA GLY A 135 -2.53 -24.31 1.38
C GLY A 135 -3.29 -23.58 0.26
N SER A 136 -4.55 -23.20 0.51
CA SER A 136 -5.44 -22.68 -0.52
C SER A 136 -6.37 -21.62 0.04
N ILE A 137 -6.58 -20.51 -0.71
CA ILE A 137 -7.60 -19.49 -0.47
C ILE A 137 -8.43 -19.37 -1.74
N ARG A 138 -9.71 -19.73 -1.67
CA ARG A 138 -10.61 -19.73 -2.83
C ARG A 138 -11.80 -18.83 -2.64
N LEU A 139 -12.13 -18.10 -3.69
CA LEU A 139 -13.36 -17.32 -3.82
C LEU A 139 -14.22 -17.99 -4.89
N ASP A 140 -15.38 -18.56 -4.49
CA ASP A 140 -16.26 -19.35 -5.35
C ASP A 140 -15.51 -20.43 -6.16
N GLY A 141 -14.59 -21.14 -5.49
CA GLY A 141 -13.78 -22.21 -6.09
C GLY A 141 -12.55 -21.76 -6.88
N ARG A 142 -12.38 -20.44 -7.15
CA ARG A 142 -11.22 -19.90 -7.85
C ARG A 142 -10.10 -19.60 -6.85
N GLU A 143 -8.91 -20.15 -7.10
CA GLU A 143 -7.75 -19.91 -6.24
C GLU A 143 -7.26 -18.47 -6.34
N LEU A 144 -7.12 -17.80 -5.20
CA LEU A 144 -6.79 -16.37 -5.14
C LEU A 144 -5.39 -16.07 -5.71
N ALA A 145 -4.43 -16.97 -5.48
CA ALA A 145 -3.06 -16.82 -6.00
C ALA A 145 -2.97 -16.93 -7.53
N GLU A 146 -3.93 -17.63 -8.17
CA GLU A 146 -3.97 -17.80 -9.63
C GLU A 146 -4.64 -16.61 -10.35
N LEU A 147 -5.35 -15.75 -9.61
CA LEU A 147 -5.97 -14.56 -10.19
C LEU A 147 -4.90 -13.53 -10.56
N SER A 148 -5.12 -12.84 -11.67
CA SER A 148 -4.31 -11.69 -12.02
C SER A 148 -4.39 -10.59 -10.96
N PRO A 149 -3.38 -9.71 -10.81
CA PRO A 149 -3.46 -8.60 -9.85
C PRO A 149 -4.71 -7.74 -10.03
N TRP A 150 -5.16 -7.54 -11.26
CA TRP A 150 -6.36 -6.75 -11.58
C TRP A 150 -7.65 -7.42 -11.11
N GLU A 151 -7.79 -8.72 -11.31
CA GLU A 151 -8.95 -9.47 -10.79
C GLU A 151 -8.98 -9.42 -9.27
N ARG A 152 -7.85 -9.58 -8.60
CA ARG A 152 -7.76 -9.47 -7.13
C ARG A 152 -8.19 -8.11 -6.62
N THR A 153 -7.75 -7.00 -7.23
CA THR A 153 -8.17 -5.65 -6.82
C THR A 153 -9.68 -5.42 -6.99
N GLY A 154 -10.34 -6.15 -7.89
CA GLY A 154 -11.79 -6.14 -8.03
C GLY A 154 -12.54 -6.97 -6.98
N LEU A 155 -11.87 -7.92 -6.34
CA LEU A 155 -12.48 -8.87 -5.41
C LEU A 155 -12.12 -8.60 -3.95
N VAL A 156 -10.92 -8.07 -3.67
CA VAL A 156 -10.40 -7.88 -2.30
C VAL A 156 -10.25 -6.39 -2.01
N GLY A 157 -10.91 -5.91 -0.96
CA GLY A 157 -10.70 -4.61 -0.34
C GLY A 157 -9.89 -4.77 0.94
N TYR A 158 -8.93 -3.88 1.16
CA TYR A 158 -8.07 -3.92 2.33
C TYR A 158 -7.94 -2.56 3.00
N LEU A 159 -8.19 -2.53 4.30
CA LEU A 159 -7.86 -1.42 5.17
C LEU A 159 -6.74 -1.86 6.11
N GLY A 160 -5.57 -1.25 5.98
CA GLY A 160 -4.42 -1.53 6.84
C GLY A 160 -4.51 -0.82 8.19
N HIS A 161 -3.65 -1.25 9.13
CA HIS A 161 -3.56 -0.68 10.46
C HIS A 161 -3.21 0.82 10.46
N ASP A 162 -2.29 1.23 9.59
CA ASP A 162 -1.89 2.64 9.42
C ASP A 162 -2.60 3.24 8.20
N PRO A 163 -3.61 4.10 8.39
CA PRO A 163 -4.36 4.65 7.27
C PRO A 163 -3.56 5.69 6.49
N GLU A 164 -3.33 5.42 5.22
CA GLU A 164 -2.74 6.37 4.30
C GLU A 164 -3.82 7.20 3.59
N LEU A 165 -3.70 8.53 3.67
CA LEU A 165 -4.58 9.46 2.99
C LEU A 165 -3.86 10.09 1.80
N PHE A 166 -4.58 10.22 0.69
CA PHE A 166 -4.09 10.95 -0.47
C PHE A 166 -4.11 12.45 -0.22
N SER A 167 -3.14 13.17 -0.78
CA SER A 167 -3.15 14.62 -0.79
C SER A 167 -4.26 15.13 -1.71
N GLY A 168 -5.39 15.50 -1.13
CA GLY A 168 -6.60 15.91 -1.85
C GLY A 168 -7.69 16.32 -0.87
N THR A 169 -8.90 16.48 -1.35
CA THR A 169 -10.06 16.80 -0.50
C THR A 169 -10.58 15.55 0.22
N ILE A 170 -11.43 15.74 1.24
CA ILE A 170 -12.14 14.63 1.90
C ILE A 170 -12.98 13.86 0.86
N ARG A 171 -13.71 14.59 0.00
CA ARG A 171 -14.47 14.00 -1.13
C ARG A 171 -13.60 13.11 -2.01
N GLU A 172 -12.47 13.64 -2.47
CA GLU A 172 -11.53 12.89 -3.32
C GLU A 172 -10.98 11.65 -2.60
N ASN A 173 -10.71 11.74 -1.30
CA ASN A 173 -10.26 10.60 -0.51
C ASN A 173 -11.32 9.51 -0.37
N VAL A 174 -12.61 9.84 -0.25
CA VAL A 174 -13.68 8.84 -0.13
C VAL A 174 -14.00 8.23 -1.49
N LEU A 175 -14.16 9.05 -2.53
CA LEU A 175 -14.71 8.60 -3.82
C LEU A 175 -13.65 8.12 -4.81
N LEU A 176 -12.36 8.50 -4.66
CA LEU A 176 -11.27 8.13 -5.59
C LEU A 176 -11.57 8.38 -7.07
N GLY A 177 -12.39 9.40 -7.36
CA GLY A 177 -12.83 9.74 -8.71
C GLY A 177 -14.16 9.14 -9.14
N ASP A 178 -14.75 8.27 -8.33
CA ASP A 178 -16.12 7.80 -8.57
C ASP A 178 -17.16 8.90 -8.33
N THR A 179 -18.34 8.74 -8.93
CA THR A 179 -19.48 9.64 -8.74
C THR A 179 -20.34 9.15 -7.58
N GLY A 180 -20.87 10.07 -6.77
CA GLY A 180 -21.74 9.74 -5.65
C GLY A 180 -21.73 10.78 -4.54
N ASP A 181 -22.49 10.53 -3.49
CA ASP A 181 -22.45 11.33 -2.27
C ASP A 181 -21.58 10.64 -1.21
N PRO A 182 -20.41 11.20 -0.85
CA PRO A 182 -19.56 10.64 0.17
C PRO A 182 -20.17 10.70 1.58
N MET A 183 -21.21 11.52 1.79
CA MET A 183 -21.83 11.72 3.11
C MET A 183 -22.43 10.44 3.69
N ASP A 184 -22.95 9.53 2.85
CA ASP A 184 -23.51 8.26 3.35
C ASP A 184 -22.42 7.38 3.98
N TYR A 185 -21.23 7.35 3.39
CA TYR A 185 -20.08 6.62 3.93
C TYR A 185 -19.48 7.31 5.14
N LEU A 186 -19.47 8.65 5.15
CA LEU A 186 -19.01 9.43 6.31
C LEU A 186 -19.95 9.25 7.52
N ARG A 187 -21.27 9.18 7.32
CA ARG A 187 -22.23 8.83 8.38
C ARG A 187 -21.99 7.42 8.89
N ALA A 188 -21.76 6.47 7.99
CA ALA A 188 -21.50 5.07 8.39
C ALA A 188 -20.29 4.91 9.30
N VAL A 189 -19.34 5.86 9.25
CA VAL A 189 -18.15 5.88 10.11
C VAL A 189 -18.20 7.00 11.17
N CYS A 190 -19.36 7.61 11.42
CA CYS A 190 -19.55 8.68 12.41
C CYS A 190 -18.58 9.86 12.23
N LEU A 191 -18.31 10.26 10.98
CA LEU A 191 -17.40 11.37 10.66
C LEU A 191 -18.12 12.56 10.02
N ASP A 192 -19.36 12.43 9.60
CA ASP A 192 -20.15 13.42 8.89
C ASP A 192 -20.33 14.72 9.68
N GLY A 193 -20.62 14.64 10.97
CA GLY A 193 -20.75 15.82 11.84
C GLY A 193 -19.45 16.62 11.97
N GLU A 194 -18.33 15.94 12.11
CA GLU A 194 -17.02 16.60 12.20
C GLU A 194 -16.63 17.25 10.86
N VAL A 195 -16.90 16.56 9.75
CA VAL A 195 -16.65 17.12 8.39
C VAL A 195 -17.55 18.33 8.13
N ALA A 196 -18.82 18.26 8.52
CA ALA A 196 -19.75 19.40 8.38
C ALA A 196 -19.32 20.62 9.22
N ALA A 197 -18.63 20.43 10.33
CA ALA A 197 -18.09 21.49 11.17
C ALA A 197 -16.78 22.10 10.62
N MET A 198 -16.13 21.50 9.63
CA MET A 198 -14.93 22.05 8.99
C MET A 198 -15.32 23.22 8.07
N THR A 199 -14.45 24.23 7.99
CA THR A 199 -14.72 25.45 7.20
C THR A 199 -15.08 25.16 5.75
N GLU A 200 -14.42 24.19 5.12
CA GLU A 200 -14.61 23.81 3.71
C GLU A 200 -15.40 22.49 3.55
N GLY A 201 -15.88 21.93 4.68
CA GLY A 201 -16.66 20.68 4.66
C GLY A 201 -15.95 19.57 3.88
N LEU A 202 -16.64 18.99 2.89
CA LEU A 202 -16.12 17.93 2.01
C LEU A 202 -14.92 18.38 1.15
N GLU A 203 -14.78 19.66 0.88
CA GLU A 203 -13.70 20.23 0.08
C GLU A 203 -12.44 20.53 0.92
N THR A 204 -12.49 20.26 2.23
CA THR A 204 -11.32 20.37 3.12
C THR A 204 -10.20 19.50 2.60
N ARG A 205 -9.05 20.11 2.31
CA ARG A 205 -7.87 19.40 1.84
C ARG A 205 -7.14 18.71 3.00
N VAL A 206 -6.79 17.44 2.81
CA VAL A 206 -6.09 16.60 3.78
C VAL A 206 -4.81 16.00 3.16
N GLY A 207 -4.01 15.33 3.96
CA GLY A 207 -2.73 14.77 3.51
C GLY A 207 -1.61 15.81 3.50
N THR A 208 -0.61 15.64 2.63
CA THR A 208 0.57 16.52 2.59
C THR A 208 0.17 17.95 2.20
N GLY A 209 0.39 18.91 3.12
CA GLY A 209 0.07 20.32 2.92
C GLY A 209 -1.40 20.72 3.15
N GLY A 210 -2.25 19.78 3.57
CA GLY A 210 -3.63 20.03 4.00
C GLY A 210 -3.80 20.09 5.51
N VAL A 211 -5.06 20.08 5.95
CA VAL A 211 -5.41 20.01 7.38
C VAL A 211 -4.94 18.69 7.95
N ARG A 212 -4.33 18.74 9.13
CA ARG A 212 -3.92 17.53 9.85
C ARG A 212 -5.12 16.94 10.59
N LEU A 213 -5.60 15.80 10.14
CA LEU A 213 -6.61 15.04 10.85
C LEU A 213 -6.03 14.36 12.11
N SER A 214 -6.87 14.14 13.13
CA SER A 214 -6.50 13.26 14.23
C SER A 214 -6.35 11.81 13.74
N GLY A 215 -5.68 10.95 14.50
CA GLY A 215 -5.54 9.53 14.16
C GLY A 215 -6.90 8.86 13.93
N GLY A 216 -7.88 9.10 14.82
CA GLY A 216 -9.23 8.55 14.68
C GLY A 216 -10.01 9.11 13.48
N GLN A 217 -9.84 10.39 13.14
CA GLN A 217 -10.42 10.97 11.92
C GLN A 217 -9.83 10.35 10.66
N ALA A 218 -8.49 10.19 10.61
CA ALA A 218 -7.80 9.58 9.48
C ALA A 218 -8.22 8.11 9.30
N GLN A 219 -8.34 7.37 10.40
CA GLN A 219 -8.82 5.97 10.41
C GLN A 219 -10.24 5.87 9.85
N ARG A 220 -11.16 6.68 10.37
CA ARG A 220 -12.56 6.72 9.92
C ARG A 220 -12.68 7.13 8.45
N LEU A 221 -11.89 8.11 8.01
CA LEU A 221 -11.88 8.53 6.60
C LEU A 221 -11.39 7.41 5.66
N ALA A 222 -10.35 6.68 6.06
CA ALA A 222 -9.86 5.52 5.31
C ALA A 222 -10.88 4.36 5.31
N LEU A 223 -11.58 4.14 6.42
CA LEU A 223 -12.68 3.17 6.49
C LEU A 223 -13.84 3.59 5.58
N ALA A 224 -14.26 4.86 5.58
CA ALA A 224 -15.28 5.39 4.68
C ALA A 224 -14.93 5.16 3.22
N ARG A 225 -13.67 5.41 2.83
CA ARG A 225 -13.14 5.09 1.49
C ARG A 225 -13.26 3.60 1.17
N THR A 226 -12.87 2.73 2.11
CA THR A 226 -12.94 1.26 1.90
C THR A 226 -14.38 0.80 1.70
N LEU A 227 -15.33 1.36 2.44
CA LEU A 227 -16.76 1.07 2.32
C LEU A 227 -17.36 1.64 1.03
N ALA A 228 -16.91 2.82 0.56
CA ALA A 228 -17.35 3.40 -0.70
C ALA A 228 -16.96 2.54 -1.90
N HIS A 229 -15.81 1.87 -1.82
CA HIS A 229 -15.32 0.95 -2.85
C HIS A 229 -15.48 -0.50 -2.42
N GLN A 230 -16.66 -0.86 -1.92
CA GLN A 230 -16.96 -2.18 -1.40
C GLN A 230 -16.55 -3.29 -2.37
N ARG A 231 -15.86 -4.29 -1.82
CA ARG A 231 -15.42 -5.49 -2.53
C ARG A 231 -16.07 -6.73 -1.91
N PRO A 232 -16.22 -7.81 -2.69
CA PRO A 232 -16.80 -9.07 -2.18
C PRO A 232 -16.10 -9.66 -0.96
N LEU A 233 -14.79 -9.46 -0.84
CA LEU A 233 -13.99 -9.78 0.34
C LEU A 233 -13.38 -8.51 0.90
N LEU A 234 -13.70 -8.16 2.15
CA LEU A 234 -13.15 -7.01 2.87
C LEU A 234 -12.25 -7.48 4.01
N ILE A 235 -11.01 -6.99 4.02
CA ILE A 235 -10.06 -7.23 5.10
C ILE A 235 -9.86 -5.90 5.84
N LEU A 236 -10.20 -5.87 7.12
CA LEU A 236 -10.10 -4.69 7.99
C LEU A 236 -9.09 -4.99 9.11
N ASP A 237 -7.88 -4.42 9.00
CA ASP A 237 -6.80 -4.66 9.96
C ASP A 237 -6.83 -3.56 11.03
N ASP A 238 -7.39 -3.90 12.16
CA ASP A 238 -7.58 -3.06 13.37
C ASP A 238 -8.26 -1.70 13.06
N PRO A 239 -9.42 -1.71 12.38
CA PRO A 239 -10.06 -0.50 11.86
C PRO A 239 -10.51 0.47 12.95
N PHE A 240 -10.52 0.04 14.21
CA PHE A 240 -11.07 0.77 15.35
C PHE A 240 -10.00 1.20 16.38
N SER A 241 -8.71 0.99 16.10
CA SER A 241 -7.60 1.18 17.04
C SER A 241 -7.58 2.56 17.72
N ALA A 242 -7.95 3.61 17.00
CA ALA A 242 -7.92 5.00 17.45
C ALA A 242 -9.30 5.54 17.89
N LEU A 243 -10.30 4.66 18.11
CA LEU A 243 -11.68 5.05 18.42
C LEU A 243 -12.03 4.73 19.88
N ASP A 244 -12.97 5.51 20.41
CA ASP A 244 -13.65 5.18 21.65
C ASP A 244 -14.70 4.08 21.41
N ARG A 245 -15.09 3.40 22.50
CA ARG A 245 -15.99 2.25 22.44
C ARG A 245 -17.39 2.55 21.89
N ALA A 246 -17.92 3.74 22.18
CA ALA A 246 -19.26 4.11 21.75
C ALA A 246 -19.27 4.29 20.21
N THR A 247 -18.33 5.05 19.68
CA THR A 247 -18.13 5.26 18.24
C THR A 247 -17.86 3.93 17.51
N GLU A 248 -17.02 3.05 18.10
CA GLU A 248 -16.73 1.74 17.53
C GLU A 248 -17.98 0.88 17.40
N THR A 249 -18.82 0.81 18.46
CA THR A 249 -20.06 0.02 18.45
C THR A 249 -21.04 0.53 17.38
N GLU A 250 -21.16 1.85 17.23
CA GLU A 250 -22.01 2.46 16.22
C GLU A 250 -21.51 2.16 14.80
N ILE A 251 -20.22 2.32 14.55
CA ILE A 251 -19.60 1.99 13.25
C ILE A 251 -19.76 0.49 12.95
N PHE A 252 -19.59 -0.38 13.94
CA PHE A 252 -19.74 -1.82 13.74
C PHE A 252 -21.18 -2.19 13.33
N ALA A 253 -22.19 -1.57 13.94
CA ALA A 253 -23.59 -1.76 13.54
C ALA A 253 -23.86 -1.29 12.10
N HIS A 254 -23.21 -0.22 11.66
CA HIS A 254 -23.26 0.23 10.28
C HIS A 254 -22.51 -0.72 9.33
N LEU A 255 -21.31 -1.16 9.71
CA LEU A 255 -20.49 -2.11 8.96
C LEU A 255 -21.27 -3.41 8.67
N ARG A 256 -21.95 -3.97 9.68
CA ARG A 256 -22.75 -5.20 9.51
C ARG A 256 -23.86 -5.04 8.47
N ARG A 257 -24.45 -3.86 8.37
CA ARG A 257 -25.49 -3.56 7.34
C ARG A 257 -24.88 -3.39 5.94
N LEU A 258 -23.78 -2.64 5.83
CA LEU A 258 -23.10 -2.37 4.57
C LEU A 258 -22.39 -3.60 4.01
N ALA A 259 -21.87 -4.46 4.90
CA ALA A 259 -21.15 -5.66 4.54
C ALA A 259 -22.05 -6.86 4.16
N ALA A 260 -23.36 -6.68 4.09
CA ALA A 260 -24.31 -7.76 3.74
C ALA A 260 -24.00 -8.44 2.39
N ASP A 261 -23.35 -7.73 1.48
CA ASP A 261 -22.95 -8.24 0.16
C ASP A 261 -21.46 -8.68 0.09
N SER A 262 -20.75 -8.73 1.22
CA SER A 262 -19.34 -9.09 1.31
C SER A 262 -19.08 -10.16 2.36
N VAL A 263 -17.96 -10.86 2.26
CA VAL A 263 -17.35 -11.55 3.38
C VAL A 263 -16.36 -10.57 4.03
N VAL A 264 -16.46 -10.39 5.35
CA VAL A 264 -15.59 -9.46 6.09
C VAL A 264 -14.65 -10.22 7.01
N ILE A 265 -13.36 -9.98 6.91
CA ILE A 265 -12.33 -10.42 7.86
C ILE A 265 -11.96 -9.22 8.72
N LEU A 266 -12.36 -9.24 9.99
CA LEU A 266 -12.10 -8.19 10.96
C LEU A 266 -10.97 -8.62 11.88
N ILE A 267 -9.79 -8.07 11.67
CA ILE A 267 -8.64 -8.27 12.56
C ILE A 267 -8.75 -7.25 13.68
N SER A 268 -8.81 -7.69 14.93
CA SER A 268 -8.88 -6.79 16.07
C SER A 268 -8.28 -7.38 17.34
N HIS A 269 -7.75 -6.50 18.16
CA HIS A 269 -7.32 -6.80 19.53
C HIS A 269 -8.44 -6.64 20.56
N ARG A 270 -9.56 -5.99 20.19
CA ARG A 270 -10.69 -5.66 21.06
C ARG A 270 -11.77 -6.72 20.95
N LEU A 271 -11.92 -7.56 21.96
CA LEU A 271 -12.78 -8.74 21.90
C LEU A 271 -14.25 -8.51 22.24
N TYR A 272 -14.62 -7.33 22.73
CA TYR A 272 -16.00 -7.09 23.18
C TYR A 272 -17.06 -7.12 22.07
N LEU A 273 -16.67 -6.97 20.78
CA LEU A 273 -17.54 -7.16 19.63
C LEU A 273 -17.58 -8.61 19.14
N PHE A 274 -16.68 -9.47 19.60
CA PHE A 274 -16.54 -10.83 19.10
C PHE A 274 -17.76 -11.73 19.36
N PRO A 275 -18.54 -11.55 20.45
CA PRO A 275 -19.82 -12.25 20.62
C PRO A 275 -20.84 -12.01 19.49
N GLU A 276 -20.70 -10.91 18.75
CA GLU A 276 -21.59 -10.57 17.63
C GLU A 276 -21.08 -11.08 16.28
N LEU A 277 -19.88 -11.68 16.20
CA LEU A 277 -19.28 -12.17 14.97
C LEU A 277 -19.79 -13.57 14.62
N ASP A 278 -19.81 -13.88 13.32
CA ASP A 278 -20.30 -15.18 12.84
C ASP A 278 -19.32 -16.32 13.13
N GLN A 279 -18.02 -16.05 12.99
CA GLN A 279 -16.93 -16.96 13.34
C GLN A 279 -15.73 -16.18 13.85
N VAL A 280 -14.85 -16.84 14.56
CA VAL A 280 -13.60 -16.29 15.07
C VAL A 280 -12.43 -17.20 14.76
N ILE A 281 -11.34 -16.60 14.29
CA ILE A 281 -10.03 -17.23 14.13
C ILE A 281 -9.16 -16.78 15.29
N TRP A 282 -8.73 -17.73 16.12
CA TRP A 282 -7.76 -17.53 17.18
C TRP A 282 -6.41 -18.05 16.71
N LEU A 283 -5.41 -17.15 16.64
CA LEU A 283 -4.04 -17.49 16.26
C LEU A 283 -3.16 -17.52 17.49
N GLU A 284 -2.56 -18.66 17.78
CA GLU A 284 -1.68 -18.83 18.95
C GLU A 284 -0.70 -19.99 18.76
N ASN A 285 0.54 -19.83 19.24
CA ASN A 285 1.58 -20.86 19.29
C ASN A 285 1.83 -21.59 17.96
N GLY A 286 1.67 -20.89 16.83
CA GLY A 286 1.85 -21.48 15.49
C GLY A 286 0.65 -22.24 14.95
N GLU A 287 -0.47 -22.24 15.65
CA GLU A 287 -1.72 -22.90 15.26
C GLU A 287 -2.85 -21.88 15.05
N ALA A 288 -3.83 -22.26 14.25
CA ALA A 288 -5.06 -21.52 14.04
C ALA A 288 -6.26 -22.34 14.52
N LYS A 289 -7.09 -21.77 15.39
CA LYS A 289 -8.34 -22.38 15.86
C LYS A 289 -9.51 -21.56 15.33
N VAL A 290 -10.51 -22.20 14.79
CA VAL A 290 -11.71 -21.57 14.22
C VAL A 290 -12.95 -22.10 14.94
N GLY A 291 -13.85 -21.22 15.28
CA GLY A 291 -15.13 -21.56 15.92
C GLY A 291 -15.99 -20.32 16.15
N THR A 292 -17.16 -20.48 16.71
CA THR A 292 -17.93 -19.36 17.24
C THR A 292 -17.25 -18.79 18.49
N HIS A 293 -17.64 -17.58 18.89
CA HIS A 293 -17.14 -16.99 20.13
C HIS A 293 -17.36 -17.93 21.33
N GLU A 294 -18.58 -18.49 21.45
CA GLU A 294 -18.95 -19.38 22.57
C GLU A 294 -18.13 -20.69 22.58
N GLU A 295 -17.90 -21.28 21.41
CA GLU A 295 -17.06 -22.47 21.28
C GLU A 295 -15.62 -22.20 21.70
N LEU A 296 -15.06 -21.04 21.31
CA LEU A 296 -13.68 -20.69 21.67
C LEU A 296 -13.56 -20.34 23.16
N VAL A 297 -14.54 -19.67 23.76
CA VAL A 297 -14.57 -19.43 25.20
C VAL A 297 -14.62 -20.76 25.97
N GLY A 298 -15.39 -21.76 25.47
CA GLY A 298 -15.48 -23.07 26.11
C GLY A 298 -14.26 -23.96 25.95
N ASN A 299 -13.56 -23.88 24.79
CA ASN A 299 -12.55 -24.87 24.40
C ASN A 299 -11.12 -24.30 24.33
N THR A 300 -10.93 -22.98 24.47
CA THR A 300 -9.62 -22.33 24.32
C THR A 300 -9.37 -21.42 25.55
N PRO A 301 -8.67 -21.93 26.58
CA PRO A 301 -8.48 -21.20 27.83
C PRO A 301 -7.83 -19.82 27.68
N ASP A 302 -6.85 -19.68 26.75
CA ASP A 302 -6.13 -18.42 26.53
C ASP A 302 -7.02 -17.38 25.86
N TYR A 303 -7.90 -17.79 24.94
CA TYR A 303 -8.92 -16.92 24.37
C TYR A 303 -9.92 -16.45 25.44
N ALA A 304 -10.41 -17.38 26.28
CA ALA A 304 -11.32 -17.06 27.36
C ALA A 304 -10.69 -16.08 28.36
N ALA A 305 -9.44 -16.34 28.77
CA ALA A 305 -8.69 -15.47 29.68
C ALA A 305 -8.49 -14.05 29.10
N GLN A 306 -8.17 -13.94 27.81
CA GLN A 306 -8.03 -12.63 27.15
C GLN A 306 -9.37 -11.89 27.07
N PHE A 307 -10.45 -12.59 26.79
CA PHE A 307 -11.79 -12.01 26.75
C PHE A 307 -12.23 -11.52 28.15
N ASP A 308 -12.03 -12.34 29.18
CA ASP A 308 -12.40 -11.99 30.58
C ASP A 308 -11.56 -10.83 31.13
N ALA A 309 -10.27 -10.76 30.78
CA ALA A 309 -9.41 -9.64 31.13
C ALA A 309 -9.98 -8.30 30.59
N GLN A 310 -10.40 -8.29 29.32
CA GLN A 310 -10.99 -7.09 28.71
C GLN A 310 -12.39 -6.76 29.24
N ARG A 311 -13.12 -7.75 29.76
CA ARG A 311 -14.41 -7.49 30.48
C ARG A 311 -14.18 -6.93 31.87
N GLY A 312 -13.12 -7.36 32.56
CA GLY A 312 -12.77 -6.89 33.91
C GLY A 312 -12.21 -5.46 33.95
N GLU A 313 -11.70 -4.95 32.84
CA GLU A 313 -11.24 -3.55 32.65
C GLU A 313 -12.39 -2.57 32.39
N GLN A 314 -13.64 -3.00 32.51
CA GLN A 314 -14.81 -2.12 32.32
C GLN A 314 -14.99 -1.24 33.58
N PRO A 315 -14.92 0.11 33.44
CA PRO A 315 -15.27 1.02 34.52
C PRO A 315 -16.75 0.98 34.88
#